data_2137b22360f39a766c8a02c6ff80d396
#
_entry.id   2137b22360f39a766c8a02c6ff80d396
#
_cell.length_a   1.000
_cell.length_b   1.000
_cell.length_c   1.000
_cell.angle_alpha   90.00
_cell.angle_beta   90.00
_cell.angle_gamma   90.00
#
_symmetry.space_group_name_H-M   'P 1'
#
loop_
_entity.id
_entity.type
_entity.pdbx_description
1 polymer ?
#
loop_
_entity_poly.entity_id
_entity_poly.type
_entity_poly.pdbx_seq_one_letter_code
_entity_poly.pdbx_strand_id
1 'polypeptide(L)'
;MSALEFASATVGYGPKPVVLEATFAVGTGEFVGLVGPNGAGKSTLLRAVTGSADVASGDITLEGGSVLRMRERERARLVGVVPQTPVPLFALPARGFVEMGRHPHLSRLGSLSSADHAVVDDAMARTDTTHLAAELVDELSGGDLQRLTLAQALAQQPRVLLLDEPTSHLDLNHALQVLDLVRSLADDGMAVLGVFHDLELAARYADRIAIVADSRLRLPAPPAEALDAATIAEVFGVRAVVRTDPVTGTVAITPVLRGAELAGERTGITIGVVCGSGSGASLMRRLAKAGHAVFAGALNRGDVDHAVAEAIGAGRVDLPPFGEIGAGAERSVREAYERAACVVVCETPFGRPNLPNLRAALGSGRPLVLVGEMGAERDFTGGEAVRLWGEALARGAERVDTESGALDALARRCGAEG
;
A
#
# COMPACT_ATOMS: atom_id res chain seq x y z
N MET A 1 -24.61 15.73 2.67
CA MET A 1 -24.35 16.87 3.59
C MET A 1 -23.07 16.58 4.34
N SER A 2 -22.31 17.61 4.69
CA SER A 2 -21.07 17.45 5.45
C SER A 2 -21.41 17.21 6.94
N ALA A 3 -20.93 16.10 7.51
CA ALA A 3 -21.11 15.81 8.94
C ALA A 3 -19.94 16.36 9.78
N LEU A 4 -18.75 16.44 9.18
CA LEU A 4 -17.55 17.04 9.75
C LEU A 4 -16.88 17.91 8.70
N GLU A 5 -16.51 19.15 9.05
CA GLU A 5 -15.82 20.06 8.13
C GLU A 5 -14.72 20.83 8.83
N PHE A 6 -13.58 20.93 8.18
CA PHE A 6 -12.44 21.78 8.53
C PHE A 6 -12.41 22.96 7.55
N ALA A 7 -12.52 24.18 8.05
CA ALA A 7 -12.51 25.41 7.27
C ALA A 7 -11.26 26.23 7.62
N SER A 8 -10.18 26.07 6.85
CA SER A 8 -8.86 26.70 7.06
C SER A 8 -8.38 26.58 8.51
N ALA A 9 -8.63 25.40 9.12
CA ALA A 9 -8.34 25.17 10.51
C ALA A 9 -6.84 24.99 10.74
N THR A 10 -6.25 25.83 11.60
CA THR A 10 -4.89 25.69 12.12
C THR A 10 -4.98 25.08 13.51
N VAL A 11 -4.41 23.89 13.68
CA VAL A 11 -4.54 23.11 14.92
C VAL A 11 -3.18 22.82 15.56
N GLY A 12 -3.14 22.71 16.88
CA GLY A 12 -1.90 22.43 17.59
C GLY A 12 -2.08 22.38 19.11
N TYR A 13 -1.03 22.72 19.85
CA TYR A 13 -1.01 22.74 21.31
C TYR A 13 -0.39 24.04 21.80
N GLY A 14 -1.20 24.87 22.48
CA GLY A 14 -0.80 26.19 22.91
C GLY A 14 -0.32 27.07 21.73
N PRO A 15 0.83 27.75 21.84
CA PRO A 15 1.30 28.64 20.77
C PRO A 15 1.94 27.88 19.57
N LYS A 16 2.05 26.56 19.63
CA LYS A 16 2.75 25.77 18.61
C LYS A 16 1.74 25.11 17.67
N PRO A 17 1.55 25.62 16.45
CA PRO A 17 0.73 24.97 15.44
C PRO A 17 1.41 23.69 14.96
N VAL A 18 0.61 22.68 14.65
CA VAL A 18 1.05 21.38 14.13
C VAL A 18 0.58 21.17 12.71
N VAL A 19 -0.68 21.48 12.42
CA VAL A 19 -1.23 21.46 11.05
C VAL A 19 -1.82 22.82 10.75
N LEU A 20 -1.48 23.36 9.58
CA LEU A 20 -1.82 24.71 9.13
C LEU A 20 -2.94 24.64 8.11
N GLU A 21 -3.95 25.51 8.26
CA GLU A 21 -4.98 25.82 7.25
C GLU A 21 -5.66 24.57 6.64
N ALA A 22 -5.88 23.53 7.44
CA ALA A 22 -6.58 22.32 6.99
C ALA A 22 -7.99 22.69 6.49
N THR A 23 -8.30 22.29 5.26
CA THR A 23 -9.60 22.53 4.63
C THR A 23 -10.06 21.27 3.94
N PHE A 24 -11.04 20.58 4.50
CA PHE A 24 -11.71 19.42 3.91
C PHE A 24 -12.99 19.09 4.66
N ALA A 25 -13.80 18.22 4.09
CA ALA A 25 -15.02 17.76 4.72
C ALA A 25 -15.15 16.24 4.63
N VAL A 26 -15.87 15.67 5.58
CA VAL A 26 -16.31 14.27 5.60
C VAL A 26 -17.84 14.29 5.52
N GLY A 27 -18.38 13.69 4.47
CA GLY A 27 -19.81 13.57 4.24
C GLY A 27 -20.46 12.49 5.10
N THR A 28 -21.78 12.56 5.22
CA THR A 28 -22.60 11.47 5.77
C THR A 28 -22.42 10.23 4.89
N GLY A 29 -22.10 9.08 5.50
CA GLY A 29 -21.85 7.84 4.75
C GLY A 29 -20.48 7.77 4.09
N GLU A 30 -19.59 8.69 4.38
CA GLU A 30 -18.27 8.75 3.79
C GLU A 30 -17.17 8.31 4.78
N PHE A 31 -16.23 7.54 4.28
CA PHE A 31 -15.03 7.16 5.01
C PHE A 31 -13.80 7.87 4.40
N VAL A 32 -13.22 8.82 5.15
CA VAL A 32 -11.97 9.51 4.77
C VAL A 32 -10.80 8.97 5.57
N GLY A 33 -9.75 8.51 4.88
CA GLY A 33 -8.49 8.08 5.48
C GLY A 33 -7.49 9.23 5.57
N LEU A 34 -6.89 9.44 6.74
CA LEU A 34 -5.75 10.34 6.93
C LEU A 34 -4.46 9.53 6.96
N VAL A 35 -3.56 9.81 6.02
CA VAL A 35 -2.23 9.18 5.96
C VAL A 35 -1.12 10.23 5.97
N GLY A 36 0.12 9.82 6.20
CA GLY A 36 1.28 10.70 6.21
C GLY A 36 2.37 10.21 7.15
N PRO A 37 3.56 10.83 7.15
CA PRO A 37 4.67 10.46 8.02
C PRO A 37 4.33 10.54 9.50
N ASN A 38 5.13 9.84 10.32
CA ASN A 38 4.99 9.92 11.77
C ASN A 38 5.29 11.37 12.26
N GLY A 39 4.46 11.86 13.17
CA GLY A 39 4.59 13.22 13.67
C GLY A 39 4.03 14.33 12.77
N ALA A 40 3.45 14.00 11.60
CA ALA A 40 2.90 14.98 10.67
C ALA A 40 1.66 15.74 11.19
N GLY A 41 1.03 15.25 12.28
CA GLY A 41 -0.12 15.94 12.89
C GLY A 41 -1.48 15.25 12.63
N LYS A 42 -1.51 14.03 12.09
CA LYS A 42 -2.75 13.29 11.82
C LYS A 42 -3.66 13.18 13.05
N SER A 43 -3.17 12.62 14.14
CA SER A 43 -3.92 12.50 15.40
C SER A 43 -4.24 13.85 16.03
N THR A 44 -3.48 14.93 15.72
CA THR A 44 -3.78 16.27 16.18
C THR A 44 -5.06 16.80 15.53
N LEU A 45 -5.30 16.50 14.26
CA LEU A 45 -6.57 16.81 13.59
C LEU A 45 -7.75 16.12 14.28
N LEU A 46 -7.65 14.84 14.62
CA LEU A 46 -8.70 14.13 15.35
C LEU A 46 -8.94 14.75 16.73
N ARG A 47 -7.85 15.05 17.45
CA ARG A 47 -7.90 15.67 18.78
C ARG A 47 -8.50 17.07 18.77
N ALA A 48 -8.32 17.82 17.69
CA ALA A 48 -8.96 19.13 17.55
C ALA A 48 -10.50 19.02 17.45
N VAL A 49 -11.02 17.98 16.77
CA VAL A 49 -12.45 17.70 16.72
C VAL A 49 -13.01 17.43 18.12
N THR A 50 -12.28 16.70 18.95
CA THR A 50 -12.69 16.38 20.34
C THR A 50 -12.40 17.51 21.34
N GLY A 51 -11.65 18.54 20.95
CA GLY A 51 -11.20 19.64 21.81
C GLY A 51 -10.03 19.27 22.70
N SER A 52 -9.33 18.18 22.41
CA SER A 52 -8.07 17.80 23.11
C SER A 52 -6.83 18.42 22.46
N ALA A 53 -7.00 19.11 21.33
CA ALA A 53 -6.02 19.99 20.72
C ALA A 53 -6.68 21.33 20.39
N ASP A 54 -5.89 22.41 20.37
CA ASP A 54 -6.38 23.75 20.15
C ASP A 54 -6.61 24.04 18.65
N VAL A 55 -7.64 24.84 18.35
CA VAL A 55 -7.85 25.43 17.04
C VAL A 55 -7.41 26.91 17.14
N ALA A 56 -6.23 27.21 16.60
CA ALA A 56 -5.61 28.54 16.68
C ALA A 56 -6.26 29.54 15.71
N SER A 57 -6.73 29.07 14.53
CA SER A 57 -7.47 29.87 13.55
C SER A 57 -8.34 28.97 12.68
N GLY A 58 -9.25 29.57 11.92
CA GLY A 58 -10.25 28.82 11.16
C GLY A 58 -11.35 28.25 12.04
N ASP A 59 -12.07 27.25 11.55
CA ASP A 59 -13.12 26.57 12.31
C ASP A 59 -13.18 25.09 11.97
N ILE A 60 -13.73 24.31 12.91
CA ILE A 60 -14.13 22.92 12.69
C ILE A 60 -15.61 22.82 13.05
N THR A 61 -16.40 22.26 12.16
CA THR A 61 -17.86 22.11 12.40
C THR A 61 -18.28 20.65 12.40
N LEU A 62 -19.23 20.35 13.29
CA LEU A 62 -19.95 19.08 13.40
C LEU A 62 -21.42 19.34 13.16
N GLU A 63 -22.02 18.68 12.15
CA GLU A 63 -23.43 18.91 11.75
C GLU A 63 -23.75 20.42 11.59
N GLY A 64 -22.79 21.20 11.05
CA GLY A 64 -22.90 22.64 10.87
C GLY A 64 -22.68 23.50 12.12
N GLY A 65 -22.50 22.91 13.29
CA GLY A 65 -22.17 23.63 14.54
C GLY A 65 -20.66 23.69 14.78
N SER A 66 -20.11 24.87 15.15
CA SER A 66 -18.70 25.03 15.47
C SER A 66 -18.30 24.29 16.74
N VAL A 67 -17.27 23.44 16.68
CA VAL A 67 -16.73 22.71 17.85
C VAL A 67 -16.21 23.65 18.93
N LEU A 68 -15.77 24.86 18.55
CA LEU A 68 -15.28 25.89 19.48
C LEU A 68 -16.41 26.47 20.37
N ARG A 69 -17.66 26.38 19.90
CA ARG A 69 -18.84 26.90 20.61
C ARG A 69 -19.65 25.80 21.29
N MET A 70 -19.42 24.53 20.93
CA MET A 70 -20.09 23.39 21.53
C MET A 70 -19.58 23.11 22.92
N ARG A 71 -20.49 22.77 23.83
CA ARG A 71 -20.11 22.21 25.12
C ARG A 71 -19.52 20.79 24.89
N GLU A 72 -18.59 20.42 25.72
CA GLU A 72 -17.94 19.10 25.65
C GLU A 72 -18.96 17.96 25.53
N ARG A 73 -20.01 18.02 26.32
CA ARG A 73 -21.07 17.00 26.33
C ARG A 73 -21.89 16.95 25.03
N GLU A 74 -22.13 18.10 24.40
CA GLU A 74 -22.83 18.16 23.11
C GLU A 74 -21.98 17.54 22.03
N ARG A 75 -20.70 17.88 22.00
CA ARG A 75 -19.70 17.30 21.10
C ARG A 75 -19.55 15.79 21.30
N ALA A 76 -19.48 15.31 22.56
CA ALA A 76 -19.39 13.89 22.88
C ALA A 76 -20.62 13.08 22.48
N ARG A 77 -21.78 13.69 22.20
CA ARG A 77 -22.94 13.01 21.63
C ARG A 77 -22.88 12.86 20.11
N LEU A 78 -22.08 13.69 19.45
CA LEU A 78 -21.95 13.69 17.99
C LEU A 78 -20.74 12.89 17.52
N VAL A 79 -19.72 12.71 18.37
CA VAL A 79 -18.44 12.14 18.00
C VAL A 79 -18.12 10.92 18.85
N GLY A 80 -17.97 9.77 18.23
CA GLY A 80 -17.37 8.58 18.82
C GLY A 80 -15.87 8.52 18.49
N VAL A 81 -15.06 8.08 19.44
CA VAL A 81 -13.61 7.97 19.25
C VAL A 81 -13.14 6.56 19.55
N VAL A 82 -12.40 5.97 18.62
CA VAL A 82 -11.65 4.72 18.82
C VAL A 82 -10.17 5.10 18.88
N PRO A 83 -9.53 5.07 20.06
CA PRO A 83 -8.13 5.46 20.22
C PRO A 83 -7.20 4.34 19.73
N GLN A 84 -5.94 4.69 19.46
CA GLN A 84 -4.88 3.77 19.02
C GLN A 84 -4.65 2.63 20.02
N THR A 85 -4.65 2.94 21.31
CA THR A 85 -4.47 1.97 22.39
C THR A 85 -5.57 2.19 23.40
N PRO A 86 -6.57 1.30 23.43
CA PRO A 86 -7.53 1.30 24.52
C PRO A 86 -6.80 0.92 25.80
N VAL A 87 -6.81 1.82 26.78
CA VAL A 87 -6.21 1.56 28.11
C VAL A 87 -7.35 1.35 29.09
N PRO A 88 -7.69 0.13 29.47
CA PRO A 88 -8.59 -0.10 30.57
C PRO A 88 -7.89 0.34 31.86
N LEU A 89 -8.41 1.40 32.50
CA LEU A 89 -7.86 1.92 33.76
C LEU A 89 -8.21 1.04 34.97
N PHE A 90 -9.18 0.14 34.82
CA PHE A 90 -9.70 -0.71 35.90
C PHE A 90 -10.17 -2.04 35.36
N ALA A 91 -10.14 -3.09 36.18
CA ALA A 91 -10.79 -4.37 35.92
C ALA A 91 -12.32 -4.17 35.96
N LEU A 92 -12.92 -3.98 34.77
CA LEU A 92 -14.36 -3.80 34.59
C LEU A 92 -14.90 -4.95 33.72
N PRO A 93 -16.13 -5.44 33.96
CA PRO A 93 -16.81 -6.27 32.99
C PRO A 93 -16.97 -5.52 31.64
N ALA A 94 -16.80 -6.26 30.54
CA ALA A 94 -16.87 -5.70 29.18
C ALA A 94 -18.17 -4.90 28.95
N ARG A 95 -19.31 -5.37 29.45
CA ARG A 95 -20.58 -4.65 29.43
C ARG A 95 -20.47 -3.27 30.09
N GLY A 96 -19.89 -3.22 31.30
CA GLY A 96 -19.71 -1.96 32.04
C GLY A 96 -18.80 -0.96 31.29
N PHE A 97 -17.82 -1.48 30.57
CA PHE A 97 -16.97 -0.66 29.70
C PHE A 97 -17.77 -0.02 28.55
N VAL A 98 -18.65 -0.77 27.88
CA VAL A 98 -19.51 -0.25 26.80
C VAL A 98 -20.54 0.75 27.36
N GLU A 99 -21.09 0.49 28.57
CA GLU A 99 -22.02 1.38 29.26
C GLU A 99 -21.44 2.78 29.51
N MET A 100 -20.12 2.93 29.66
CA MET A 100 -19.46 4.24 29.76
C MET A 100 -19.72 5.11 28.52
N GLY A 101 -19.95 4.53 27.35
CA GLY A 101 -20.35 5.23 26.14
C GLY A 101 -21.66 6.03 26.29
N ARG A 102 -22.50 5.67 27.29
CA ARG A 102 -23.76 6.41 27.57
C ARG A 102 -23.60 7.65 28.42
N HIS A 103 -22.41 7.90 29.03
CA HIS A 103 -22.17 9.05 29.92
C HIS A 103 -22.59 10.41 29.32
N PRO A 104 -22.38 10.71 28.02
CA PRO A 104 -22.86 11.99 27.46
C PRO A 104 -24.38 12.14 27.46
N HIS A 105 -25.13 11.05 27.60
CA HIS A 105 -26.62 11.07 27.59
C HIS A 105 -27.21 11.14 28.98
N LEU A 106 -26.46 10.74 30.04
CA LEU A 106 -26.96 10.70 31.41
C LEU A 106 -27.09 12.10 31.99
N SER A 107 -28.03 12.32 32.88
CA SER A 107 -28.04 13.49 33.78
C SER A 107 -26.92 13.40 34.81
N ARG A 108 -26.60 14.51 35.48
CA ARG A 108 -25.46 14.60 36.40
C ARG A 108 -25.51 13.59 37.56
N LEU A 109 -26.68 13.09 37.91
CA LEU A 109 -26.92 12.07 38.95
C LEU A 109 -27.78 10.93 38.39
N GLY A 110 -27.87 10.79 37.08
CA GLY A 110 -28.70 9.77 36.44
C GLY A 110 -28.02 8.40 36.39
N SER A 111 -28.78 7.37 36.55
CA SER A 111 -28.45 5.99 36.22
C SER A 111 -28.87 5.66 34.76
N LEU A 112 -28.31 4.59 34.21
CA LEU A 112 -28.74 4.05 32.92
C LEU A 112 -30.22 3.66 32.96
N SER A 113 -30.96 4.07 31.95
CA SER A 113 -32.34 3.65 31.72
C SER A 113 -32.40 2.33 30.95
N SER A 114 -33.60 1.72 30.88
CA SER A 114 -33.81 0.55 30.01
C SER A 114 -33.51 0.83 28.55
N ALA A 115 -33.75 2.06 28.08
CA ALA A 115 -33.39 2.51 26.72
C ALA A 115 -31.86 2.57 26.53
N ASP A 116 -31.11 3.02 27.56
CA ASP A 116 -29.65 3.04 27.48
C ASP A 116 -29.09 1.62 27.46
N HIS A 117 -29.61 0.70 28.23
CA HIS A 117 -29.23 -0.72 28.19
C HIS A 117 -29.52 -1.35 26.82
N ALA A 118 -30.64 -1.03 26.17
CA ALA A 118 -30.94 -1.50 24.83
C ALA A 118 -29.94 -0.98 23.78
N VAL A 119 -29.50 0.28 23.92
CA VAL A 119 -28.44 0.85 23.05
C VAL A 119 -27.09 0.14 23.26
N VAL A 120 -26.75 -0.19 24.50
CA VAL A 120 -25.53 -0.95 24.83
C VAL A 120 -25.60 -2.36 24.23
N ASP A 121 -26.76 -3.02 24.36
CA ASP A 121 -26.96 -4.37 23.79
C ASP A 121 -26.84 -4.36 22.27
N ASP A 122 -27.43 -3.37 21.58
CA ASP A 122 -27.29 -3.18 20.13
C ASP A 122 -25.83 -2.93 19.73
N ALA A 123 -25.14 -2.04 20.42
CA ALA A 123 -23.74 -1.74 20.16
C ALA A 123 -22.85 -2.99 20.30
N MET A 124 -23.04 -3.79 21.35
CA MET A 124 -22.32 -5.05 21.56
C MET A 124 -22.66 -6.10 20.50
N ALA A 125 -23.92 -6.18 20.08
CA ALA A 125 -24.34 -7.10 19.02
C ALA A 125 -23.71 -6.72 17.67
N ARG A 126 -23.72 -5.43 17.31
CA ARG A 126 -23.11 -4.94 16.06
C ARG A 126 -21.60 -5.18 15.97
N THR A 127 -20.91 -5.22 17.10
CA THR A 127 -19.46 -5.46 17.18
C THR A 127 -19.08 -6.90 17.49
N ASP A 128 -20.08 -7.81 17.56
CA ASP A 128 -19.90 -9.22 17.93
C ASP A 128 -19.16 -9.41 19.27
N THR A 129 -19.50 -8.58 20.26
CA THR A 129 -18.91 -8.62 21.62
C THR A 129 -19.89 -9.03 22.72
N THR A 130 -21.13 -9.40 22.37
CA THR A 130 -22.17 -9.79 23.34
C THR A 130 -21.73 -10.96 24.22
N HIS A 131 -21.01 -11.93 23.67
CA HIS A 131 -20.52 -13.09 24.39
C HIS A 131 -19.47 -12.76 25.44
N LEU A 132 -18.80 -11.58 25.33
CA LEU A 132 -17.78 -11.10 26.26
C LEU A 132 -18.35 -10.30 27.44
N ALA A 133 -19.66 -10.07 27.49
CA ALA A 133 -20.30 -9.11 28.40
C ALA A 133 -19.89 -9.23 29.90
N ALA A 134 -19.63 -10.43 30.35
CA ALA A 134 -19.26 -10.73 31.75
C ALA A 134 -17.74 -10.84 31.96
N GLU A 135 -16.94 -10.87 30.89
CA GLU A 135 -15.50 -11.00 30.98
C GLU A 135 -14.84 -9.67 31.41
N LEU A 136 -13.69 -9.75 32.07
CA LEU A 136 -12.95 -8.56 32.45
C LEU A 136 -12.18 -7.99 31.25
N VAL A 137 -12.20 -6.67 31.10
CA VAL A 137 -11.61 -5.98 29.95
C VAL A 137 -10.09 -6.18 29.84
N ASP A 138 -9.41 -6.34 30.98
CA ASP A 138 -7.97 -6.59 31.05
C ASP A 138 -7.57 -8.05 30.71
N GLU A 139 -8.52 -8.95 30.60
CA GLU A 139 -8.32 -10.36 30.21
C GLU A 139 -8.59 -10.59 28.71
N LEU A 140 -9.12 -9.59 27.99
CA LEU A 140 -9.50 -9.71 26.59
C LEU A 140 -8.29 -9.72 25.65
N SER A 141 -8.42 -10.42 24.53
CA SER A 141 -7.46 -10.30 23.43
C SER A 141 -7.44 -8.87 22.84
N GLY A 142 -6.35 -8.48 22.19
CA GLY A 142 -6.26 -7.15 21.55
C GLY A 142 -7.37 -6.90 20.53
N GLY A 143 -7.77 -7.93 19.76
CA GLY A 143 -8.86 -7.84 18.79
C GLY A 143 -10.23 -7.67 19.45
N ASP A 144 -10.50 -8.42 20.52
CA ASP A 144 -11.74 -8.29 21.28
C ASP A 144 -11.85 -6.94 21.97
N LEU A 145 -10.75 -6.46 22.56
CA LEU A 145 -10.69 -5.13 23.17
C LEU A 145 -10.94 -4.02 22.16
N GLN A 146 -10.40 -4.15 20.94
CA GLN A 146 -10.64 -3.17 19.89
C GLN A 146 -12.10 -3.16 19.44
N ARG A 147 -12.73 -4.33 19.24
CA ARG A 147 -14.17 -4.45 18.94
C ARG A 147 -15.02 -3.90 20.08
N LEU A 148 -14.64 -4.18 21.32
CA LEU A 148 -15.33 -3.65 22.49
C LEU A 148 -15.21 -2.11 22.59
N THR A 149 -14.04 -1.56 22.24
CA THR A 149 -13.84 -0.11 22.19
C THR A 149 -14.71 0.55 21.12
N LEU A 150 -14.87 -0.13 19.97
CA LEU A 150 -15.80 0.30 18.95
C LEU A 150 -17.25 0.23 19.45
N ALA A 151 -17.64 -0.84 20.19
CA ALA A 151 -18.95 -0.92 20.84
C ALA A 151 -19.21 0.26 21.80
N GLN A 152 -18.21 0.62 22.61
CA GLN A 152 -18.29 1.79 23.50
C GLN A 152 -18.52 3.08 22.71
N ALA A 153 -17.77 3.29 21.61
CA ALA A 153 -17.98 4.45 20.75
C ALA A 153 -19.37 4.47 20.11
N LEU A 154 -19.87 3.32 19.65
CA LEU A 154 -21.22 3.18 19.08
C LEU A 154 -22.34 3.39 20.11
N ALA A 155 -22.10 3.00 21.36
CA ALA A 155 -23.06 3.26 22.44
C ALA A 155 -23.31 4.76 22.70
N GLN A 156 -22.43 5.65 22.24
CA GLN A 156 -22.67 7.10 22.23
C GLN A 156 -23.70 7.52 21.16
N GLN A 157 -24.04 6.64 20.21
CA GLN A 157 -24.87 6.96 19.03
C GLN A 157 -24.31 8.14 18.22
N PRO A 158 -23.04 8.12 17.84
CA PRO A 158 -22.39 9.26 17.20
C PRO A 158 -22.86 9.43 15.76
N ARG A 159 -22.69 10.66 15.23
CA ARG A 159 -22.82 10.97 13.79
C ARG A 159 -21.48 10.86 13.07
N VAL A 160 -20.39 11.10 13.78
CA VAL A 160 -19.03 11.05 13.28
C VAL A 160 -18.21 10.05 14.11
N LEU A 161 -17.52 9.14 13.46
CA LEU A 161 -16.60 8.19 14.10
C LEU A 161 -15.16 8.59 13.76
N LEU A 162 -14.35 8.82 14.78
CA LEU A 162 -12.94 9.11 14.65
C LEU A 162 -12.14 7.87 15.05
N LEU A 163 -11.21 7.46 14.18
CA LEU A 163 -10.36 6.30 14.39
C LEU A 163 -8.90 6.75 14.43
N ASP A 164 -8.23 6.58 15.54
CA ASP A 164 -6.79 6.88 15.65
C ASP A 164 -6.02 5.55 15.59
N GLU A 165 -5.59 5.15 14.40
CA GLU A 165 -4.84 3.92 14.11
C GLU A 165 -5.54 2.64 14.62
N PRO A 166 -6.77 2.35 14.20
CA PRO A 166 -7.61 1.31 14.79
C PRO A 166 -7.08 -0.12 14.59
N THR A 167 -6.10 -0.31 13.73
CA THR A 167 -5.51 -1.61 13.39
C THR A 167 -4.11 -1.83 13.96
N SER A 168 -3.58 -0.84 14.68
CA SER A 168 -2.26 -0.96 15.32
C SER A 168 -2.25 -2.11 16.32
N HIS A 169 -1.23 -2.96 16.26
CA HIS A 169 -1.04 -4.12 17.13
C HIS A 169 -2.03 -5.29 16.94
N LEU A 170 -2.89 -5.24 15.92
CA LEU A 170 -3.75 -6.35 15.53
C LEU A 170 -3.07 -7.23 14.48
N ASP A 171 -3.35 -8.51 14.51
CA ASP A 171 -3.06 -9.36 13.35
C ASP A 171 -3.97 -9.01 12.17
N LEU A 172 -3.61 -9.50 10.98
CA LEU A 172 -4.31 -9.16 9.74
C LEU A 172 -5.80 -9.51 9.79
N ASN A 173 -6.17 -10.66 10.38
CA ASN A 173 -7.57 -11.09 10.43
C ASN A 173 -8.42 -10.16 11.29
N HIS A 174 -7.95 -9.83 12.50
CA HIS A 174 -8.65 -8.91 13.38
C HIS A 174 -8.69 -7.48 12.82
N ALA A 175 -7.61 -7.03 12.17
CA ALA A 175 -7.58 -5.72 11.49
C ALA A 175 -8.65 -5.63 10.41
N LEU A 176 -8.79 -6.67 9.56
CA LEU A 176 -9.82 -6.70 8.51
C LEU A 176 -11.22 -6.73 9.12
N GLN A 177 -11.48 -7.54 10.14
CA GLN A 177 -12.80 -7.60 10.80
C GLN A 177 -13.23 -6.25 11.37
N VAL A 178 -12.32 -5.51 12.02
CA VAL A 178 -12.59 -4.16 12.54
C VAL A 178 -12.90 -3.19 11.40
N LEU A 179 -12.11 -3.21 10.33
CA LEU A 179 -12.32 -2.29 9.20
C LEU A 179 -13.55 -2.64 8.37
N ASP A 180 -13.89 -3.92 8.19
CA ASP A 180 -15.14 -4.36 7.55
C ASP A 180 -16.36 -3.83 8.32
N LEU A 181 -16.30 -3.92 9.66
CA LEU A 181 -17.34 -3.36 10.52
C LEU A 181 -17.43 -1.84 10.37
N VAL A 182 -16.29 -1.12 10.42
CA VAL A 182 -16.26 0.34 10.22
C VAL A 182 -16.80 0.71 8.84
N ARG A 183 -16.47 -0.06 7.79
CA ARG A 183 -17.01 0.18 6.45
C ARG A 183 -18.53 0.04 6.43
N SER A 184 -19.06 -1.02 7.04
CA SER A 184 -20.52 -1.19 7.13
C SER A 184 -21.21 -0.05 7.88
N LEU A 185 -20.57 0.50 8.92
CA LEU A 185 -21.10 1.68 9.63
C LEU A 185 -21.13 2.92 8.74
N ALA A 186 -20.12 3.11 7.90
CA ALA A 186 -20.14 4.21 6.94
C ALA A 186 -21.22 3.99 5.89
N ASP A 187 -21.39 2.78 5.35
CA ASP A 187 -22.44 2.44 4.40
C ASP A 187 -23.85 2.66 4.99
N ASP A 188 -24.01 2.47 6.32
CA ASP A 188 -25.22 2.79 7.07
C ASP A 188 -25.41 4.31 7.31
N GLY A 189 -24.52 5.16 6.82
CA GLY A 189 -24.65 6.62 6.87
C GLY A 189 -23.79 7.32 7.93
N MET A 190 -22.91 6.63 8.64
CA MET A 190 -21.98 7.27 9.58
C MET A 190 -20.83 7.95 8.83
N ALA A 191 -20.47 9.18 9.23
CA ALA A 191 -19.25 9.83 8.72
C ALA A 191 -18.04 9.27 9.48
N VAL A 192 -17.00 8.81 8.74
CA VAL A 192 -15.83 8.21 9.36
C VAL A 192 -14.56 8.97 8.94
N LEU A 193 -13.74 9.34 9.92
CA LEU A 193 -12.41 9.90 9.71
C LEU A 193 -11.39 9.02 10.44
N GLY A 194 -10.54 8.32 9.69
CA GLY A 194 -9.57 7.38 10.25
C GLY A 194 -8.12 7.72 9.94
N VAL A 195 -7.24 7.66 10.93
CA VAL A 195 -5.79 7.75 10.77
C VAL A 195 -5.24 6.36 10.50
N PHE A 196 -4.40 6.24 9.47
CA PHE A 196 -3.78 4.98 9.08
C PHE A 196 -2.27 5.11 8.94
N HIS A 197 -1.56 4.05 9.32
CA HIS A 197 -0.15 3.84 8.97
C HIS A 197 -0.02 2.96 7.72
N ASP A 198 -0.91 2.00 7.56
CA ASP A 198 -0.95 1.12 6.40
C ASP A 198 -1.72 1.80 5.26
N LEU A 199 -0.99 2.13 4.19
CA LEU A 199 -1.54 2.83 3.04
C LEU A 199 -2.47 1.93 2.20
N GLU A 200 -2.20 0.63 2.16
CA GLU A 200 -3.02 -0.32 1.40
C GLU A 200 -4.35 -0.58 2.12
N LEU A 201 -4.34 -0.68 3.46
CA LEU A 201 -5.58 -0.74 4.24
C LEU A 201 -6.38 0.56 4.10
N ALA A 202 -5.73 1.73 4.18
CA ALA A 202 -6.40 3.00 3.92
C ALA A 202 -7.03 3.03 2.53
N ALA A 203 -6.30 2.62 1.49
CA ALA A 203 -6.78 2.58 0.11
C ALA A 203 -7.92 1.59 -0.12
N ARG A 204 -7.98 0.53 0.67
CA ARG A 204 -9.00 -0.52 0.56
C ARG A 204 -10.34 -0.10 1.16
N TYR A 205 -10.32 0.66 2.25
CA TYR A 205 -11.52 0.93 3.04
C TYR A 205 -12.04 2.37 2.92
N ALA A 206 -11.16 3.35 2.67
CA ALA A 206 -11.56 4.74 2.57
C ALA A 206 -12.05 5.09 1.15
N ASP A 207 -13.10 5.91 1.08
CA ASP A 207 -13.60 6.48 -0.18
C ASP A 207 -12.64 7.53 -0.72
N ARG A 208 -12.04 8.33 0.17
CA ARG A 208 -11.00 9.32 -0.14
C ARG A 208 -9.88 9.28 0.87
N ILE A 209 -8.68 9.64 0.42
CA ILE A 209 -7.48 9.74 1.25
C ILE A 209 -6.98 11.18 1.26
N ALA A 210 -6.79 11.73 2.46
CA ALA A 210 -6.10 12.97 2.69
C ALA A 210 -4.68 12.70 3.23
N ILE A 211 -3.71 13.46 2.75
CA ILE A 211 -2.31 13.29 3.14
C ILE A 211 -1.88 14.49 3.99
N VAL A 212 -1.35 14.20 5.18
CA VAL A 212 -0.78 15.22 6.06
C VAL A 212 0.75 15.11 5.99
N ALA A 213 1.39 16.15 5.49
CA ALA A 213 2.85 16.24 5.40
C ALA A 213 3.28 17.71 5.56
N ASP A 214 4.46 17.96 6.11
CA ASP A 214 5.05 19.29 6.26
C ASP A 214 4.10 20.33 6.90
N SER A 215 3.37 19.90 7.92
CA SER A 215 2.34 20.70 8.63
C SER A 215 1.18 21.14 7.73
N ARG A 216 0.96 20.53 6.57
CA ARG A 216 -0.11 20.86 5.65
C ARG A 216 -0.92 19.61 5.28
N LEU A 217 -2.15 19.83 4.90
CA LEU A 217 -3.04 18.78 4.40
C LEU A 217 -3.21 18.92 2.89
N ARG A 218 -2.94 17.84 2.15
CA ARG A 218 -3.38 17.71 0.76
C ARG A 218 -4.84 17.29 0.74
N LEU A 219 -5.62 17.92 -0.14
CA LEU A 219 -7.06 17.68 -0.23
C LEU A 219 -7.37 16.19 -0.45
N PRO A 220 -8.41 15.69 0.19
CA PRO A 220 -8.82 14.30 0.00
C PRO A 220 -9.17 14.00 -1.45
N ALA A 221 -8.58 12.93 -1.98
CA ALA A 221 -8.82 12.42 -3.33
C ALA A 221 -9.09 10.91 -3.29
N PRO A 222 -9.65 10.31 -4.36
CA PRO A 222 -9.76 8.87 -4.49
C PRO A 222 -8.40 8.18 -4.25
N PRO A 223 -8.36 6.98 -3.65
CA PRO A 223 -7.10 6.33 -3.26
C PRO A 223 -6.06 6.22 -4.38
N ALA A 224 -6.48 5.91 -5.61
CA ALA A 224 -5.58 5.79 -6.76
C ALA A 224 -4.95 7.12 -7.20
N GLU A 225 -5.62 8.26 -6.94
CA GLU A 225 -5.10 9.59 -7.23
C GLU A 225 -4.23 10.12 -6.08
N ALA A 226 -4.65 9.85 -4.82
CA ALA A 226 -3.92 10.31 -3.64
C ALA A 226 -2.58 9.59 -3.44
N LEU A 227 -2.52 8.29 -3.77
CA LEU A 227 -1.38 7.42 -3.49
C LEU A 227 -0.62 7.03 -4.77
N ASP A 228 -0.36 7.98 -5.66
CA ASP A 228 0.48 7.73 -6.82
C ASP A 228 1.97 7.58 -6.45
N ALA A 229 2.78 7.06 -7.39
CA ALA A 229 4.20 6.81 -7.15
C ALA A 229 5.00 8.09 -6.85
N ALA A 230 4.61 9.23 -7.42
CA ALA A 230 5.26 10.52 -7.18
C ALA A 230 4.98 11.02 -5.77
N THR A 231 3.73 10.95 -5.33
CA THR A 231 3.30 11.30 -3.97
C THR A 231 3.97 10.39 -2.93
N ILE A 232 4.05 9.07 -3.16
CA ILE A 232 4.74 8.16 -2.25
C ILE A 232 6.23 8.53 -2.13
N ALA A 233 6.89 8.84 -3.24
CA ALA A 233 8.29 9.25 -3.22
C ALA A 233 8.50 10.59 -2.50
N GLU A 234 7.64 11.57 -2.76
CA GLU A 234 7.75 12.92 -2.18
C GLU A 234 7.46 12.92 -0.67
N VAL A 235 6.34 12.29 -0.27
CA VAL A 235 5.83 12.38 1.11
C VAL A 235 6.52 11.39 2.05
N PHE A 236 6.74 10.15 1.57
CA PHE A 236 7.26 9.07 2.42
C PHE A 236 8.75 8.79 2.16
N GLY A 237 9.35 9.43 1.15
CA GLY A 237 10.77 9.25 0.81
C GLY A 237 11.08 7.84 0.24
N VAL A 238 10.06 7.12 -0.22
CA VAL A 238 10.16 5.75 -0.71
C VAL A 238 9.78 5.69 -2.18
N ARG A 239 10.67 5.18 -3.02
CA ARG A 239 10.29 4.85 -4.40
C ARG A 239 9.41 3.61 -4.37
N ALA A 240 8.28 3.64 -5.05
CA ALA A 240 7.35 2.52 -5.13
C ALA A 240 6.77 2.35 -6.53
N VAL A 241 6.44 1.13 -6.88
CA VAL A 241 5.54 0.82 -8.00
C VAL A 241 4.13 0.80 -7.42
N VAL A 242 3.28 1.69 -7.90
CA VAL A 242 1.87 1.77 -7.52
C VAL A 242 1.03 1.27 -8.68
N ARG A 243 0.13 0.35 -8.41
CA ARG A 243 -0.77 -0.24 -9.40
C ARG A 243 -2.11 -0.60 -8.77
N THR A 244 -3.14 -0.71 -9.59
CA THR A 244 -4.41 -1.31 -9.16
C THR A 244 -4.28 -2.83 -9.19
N ASP A 245 -4.54 -3.47 -8.07
CA ASP A 245 -4.59 -4.94 -8.00
C ASP A 245 -5.81 -5.44 -8.78
N PRO A 246 -5.64 -6.35 -9.76
CA PRO A 246 -6.73 -6.76 -10.64
C PRO A 246 -7.79 -7.64 -9.95
N VAL A 247 -7.48 -8.23 -8.80
CA VAL A 247 -8.39 -9.11 -8.05
C VAL A 247 -9.26 -8.29 -7.10
N THR A 248 -8.64 -7.36 -6.37
CA THR A 248 -9.32 -6.56 -5.34
C THR A 248 -9.81 -5.22 -5.84
N GLY A 249 -9.30 -4.74 -6.99
CA GLY A 249 -9.58 -3.39 -7.51
C GLY A 249 -8.96 -2.26 -6.69
N THR A 250 -8.17 -2.59 -5.66
CA THR A 250 -7.57 -1.61 -4.74
C THR A 250 -6.15 -1.23 -5.14
N VAL A 251 -5.64 -0.16 -4.56
CA VAL A 251 -4.26 0.28 -4.77
C VAL A 251 -3.30 -0.67 -4.06
N ALA A 252 -2.34 -1.21 -4.80
CA ALA A 252 -1.23 -1.99 -4.30
C ALA A 252 0.07 -1.19 -4.43
N ILE A 253 0.85 -1.10 -3.35
CA ILE A 253 2.06 -0.30 -3.24
C ILE A 253 3.24 -1.24 -2.99
N THR A 254 4.07 -1.44 -4.01
CA THR A 254 5.27 -2.26 -3.88
C THR A 254 6.49 -1.35 -3.71
N PRO A 255 7.08 -1.23 -2.51
CA PRO A 255 8.28 -0.44 -2.32
C PRO A 255 9.42 -0.99 -3.17
N VAL A 256 10.06 -0.11 -3.93
CA VAL A 256 11.32 -0.42 -4.61
C VAL A 256 12.42 -0.16 -3.60
N LEU A 257 13.01 -1.24 -3.10
CA LEU A 257 14.22 -1.14 -2.28
C LEU A 257 15.19 -0.24 -3.03
N ARG A 258 15.84 0.70 -2.35
CA ARG A 258 16.77 1.66 -2.95
C ARG A 258 17.81 0.92 -3.79
N GLY A 259 17.43 0.58 -5.01
CA GLY A 259 18.30 -0.05 -5.99
C GLY A 259 19.30 0.93 -6.61
N ALA A 260 19.27 2.20 -6.17
CA ALA A 260 20.37 3.10 -6.40
C ALA A 260 21.56 2.79 -5.47
N GLU A 261 21.32 2.08 -4.36
CA GLU A 261 22.36 1.35 -3.63
C GLU A 261 22.61 -0.05 -4.24
N LEU A 262 21.75 -0.53 -5.16
CA LEU A 262 22.02 -1.64 -6.07
C LEU A 262 22.90 -1.21 -7.26
N ALA A 263 23.08 0.05 -7.54
CA ALA A 263 24.18 0.60 -8.32
C ALA A 263 25.32 0.91 -7.33
N GLY A 264 25.86 -0.12 -6.71
CA GLY A 264 27.26 -0.16 -6.34
C GLY A 264 28.05 0.36 -7.54
N GLU A 265 29.25 0.87 -7.38
CA GLU A 265 30.09 1.32 -8.51
C GLU A 265 29.93 0.29 -9.61
N ARG A 266 29.29 0.72 -10.72
CA ARG A 266 29.03 -0.20 -11.84
C ARG A 266 30.36 -0.75 -12.25
N THR A 267 30.55 -2.06 -12.10
CA THR A 267 31.80 -2.75 -12.43
C THR A 267 32.18 -2.67 -13.93
N GLY A 268 31.46 -1.88 -14.70
CA GLY A 268 31.66 -1.67 -16.12
C GLY A 268 31.17 -2.81 -17.03
N ILE A 269 30.73 -3.93 -16.47
CA ILE A 269 30.24 -5.08 -17.25
C ILE A 269 28.74 -4.96 -17.50
N THR A 270 28.35 -5.01 -18.77
CA THR A 270 26.93 -5.08 -19.16
C THR A 270 26.55 -6.54 -19.44
N ILE A 271 25.46 -6.98 -18.83
CA ILE A 271 24.85 -8.30 -19.06
C ILE A 271 23.55 -8.13 -19.84
N GLY A 272 23.44 -8.82 -20.96
CA GLY A 272 22.18 -8.91 -21.71
C GLY A 272 21.25 -9.92 -21.04
N VAL A 273 19.95 -9.64 -20.98
CA VAL A 273 18.95 -10.57 -20.44
C VAL A 273 17.78 -10.65 -21.43
N VAL A 274 17.51 -11.85 -21.94
CA VAL A 274 16.31 -12.16 -22.72
C VAL A 274 15.27 -12.66 -21.75
N CYS A 275 14.21 -11.90 -21.57
CA CYS A 275 13.14 -12.17 -20.61
C CYS A 275 11.77 -11.71 -21.11
N GLY A 276 10.74 -12.00 -20.35
CA GLY A 276 9.35 -11.66 -20.57
C GLY A 276 8.46 -12.48 -19.64
N SER A 277 7.25 -11.99 -19.37
CA SER A 277 6.29 -12.66 -18.47
C SER A 277 6.83 -12.88 -17.04
N GLY A 278 7.70 -12.01 -16.57
CA GLY A 278 8.29 -12.07 -15.23
C GLY A 278 9.48 -13.01 -15.08
N SER A 279 9.89 -13.72 -16.14
CA SER A 279 10.95 -14.74 -16.08
C SER A 279 12.35 -14.20 -15.78
N GLY A 280 12.62 -12.93 -16.04
CA GLY A 280 13.91 -12.29 -15.79
C GLY A 280 13.97 -11.42 -14.54
N ALA A 281 12.82 -11.19 -13.90
CA ALA A 281 12.68 -10.21 -12.82
C ALA A 281 13.63 -10.45 -11.62
N SER A 282 13.78 -11.71 -11.20
CA SER A 282 14.68 -12.10 -10.12
C SER A 282 16.15 -11.97 -10.54
N LEU A 283 16.50 -12.51 -11.70
CA LEU A 283 17.86 -12.43 -12.22
C LEU A 283 18.34 -10.99 -12.40
N MET A 284 17.52 -10.13 -13.01
CA MET A 284 17.86 -8.71 -13.22
C MET A 284 18.14 -7.99 -11.91
N ARG A 285 17.31 -8.23 -10.87
CA ARG A 285 17.56 -7.67 -9.53
C ARG A 285 18.87 -8.16 -8.92
N ARG A 286 19.17 -9.45 -9.06
CA ARG A 286 20.42 -10.02 -8.53
C ARG A 286 21.65 -9.49 -9.25
N LEU A 287 21.59 -9.35 -10.59
CA LEU A 287 22.66 -8.75 -11.39
C LEU A 287 22.91 -7.29 -11.01
N ALA A 288 21.84 -6.51 -10.88
CA ALA A 288 21.94 -5.11 -10.46
C ALA A 288 22.53 -4.98 -9.05
N LYS A 289 22.11 -5.88 -8.11
CA LYS A 289 22.68 -5.94 -6.76
C LYS A 289 24.16 -6.31 -6.75
N ALA A 290 24.61 -7.14 -7.68
CA ALA A 290 26.02 -7.48 -7.87
C ALA A 290 26.83 -6.35 -8.58
N GLY A 291 26.21 -5.19 -8.89
CA GLY A 291 26.88 -4.06 -9.51
C GLY A 291 27.00 -4.14 -11.06
N HIS A 292 26.33 -5.10 -11.70
CA HIS A 292 26.34 -5.22 -13.16
C HIS A 292 25.34 -4.27 -13.81
N ALA A 293 25.70 -3.70 -14.98
CA ALA A 293 24.76 -3.06 -15.86
C ALA A 293 23.91 -4.12 -16.58
N VAL A 294 22.59 -3.93 -16.66
CA VAL A 294 21.68 -4.87 -17.30
C VAL A 294 21.04 -4.24 -18.53
N PHE A 295 20.91 -5.03 -19.61
CA PHE A 295 20.09 -4.70 -20.78
C PHE A 295 19.04 -5.81 -20.99
N ALA A 296 17.78 -5.47 -20.83
CA ALA A 296 16.66 -6.44 -20.71
C ALA A 296 15.93 -6.75 -22.04
N GLY A 297 16.56 -6.45 -23.19
CA GLY A 297 15.95 -6.67 -24.51
C GLY A 297 14.79 -5.73 -24.80
N ALA A 298 13.83 -6.18 -25.63
CA ALA A 298 12.61 -5.46 -25.93
C ALA A 298 11.48 -5.99 -25.06
N LEU A 299 10.82 -5.09 -24.31
CA LEU A 299 9.81 -5.44 -23.31
C LEU A 299 8.53 -4.63 -23.51
N ASN A 300 7.40 -5.29 -23.36
CA ASN A 300 6.09 -4.62 -23.40
C ASN A 300 5.82 -3.86 -22.11
N ARG A 301 5.29 -2.63 -22.23
CA ARG A 301 4.77 -1.89 -21.08
C ARG A 301 3.64 -2.68 -20.42
N GLY A 302 3.70 -2.80 -19.09
CA GLY A 302 2.79 -3.63 -18.31
C GLY A 302 3.29 -5.06 -18.01
N ASP A 303 4.41 -5.48 -18.63
CA ASP A 303 5.10 -6.72 -18.23
C ASP A 303 5.86 -6.50 -16.90
N VAL A 304 5.91 -7.54 -16.07
CA VAL A 304 6.65 -7.53 -14.80
C VAL A 304 8.14 -7.26 -15.03
N ASP A 305 8.74 -7.86 -16.05
CA ASP A 305 10.14 -7.65 -16.39
C ASP A 305 10.40 -6.21 -16.84
N HIS A 306 9.45 -5.57 -17.54
CA HIS A 306 9.54 -4.15 -17.90
C HIS A 306 9.57 -3.27 -16.64
N ALA A 307 8.65 -3.52 -15.68
CA ALA A 307 8.59 -2.75 -14.44
C ALA A 307 9.86 -2.92 -13.59
N VAL A 308 10.41 -4.15 -13.54
CA VAL A 308 11.69 -4.41 -12.85
C VAL A 308 12.86 -3.72 -13.55
N ALA A 309 12.94 -3.82 -14.88
CA ALA A 309 14.00 -3.17 -15.67
C ALA A 309 13.98 -1.65 -15.47
N GLU A 310 12.79 -1.05 -15.41
CA GLU A 310 12.61 0.37 -15.12
C GLU A 310 13.08 0.72 -13.70
N ALA A 311 12.67 -0.07 -12.71
CA ALA A 311 12.98 0.15 -11.31
C ALA A 311 14.49 0.10 -11.00
N ILE A 312 15.24 -0.79 -11.67
CA ILE A 312 16.69 -0.93 -11.50
C ILE A 312 17.50 -0.06 -12.47
N GLY A 313 16.85 0.73 -13.34
CA GLY A 313 17.52 1.53 -14.36
C GLY A 313 18.23 0.71 -15.43
N ALA A 314 17.72 -0.50 -15.75
CA ALA A 314 18.25 -1.33 -16.84
C ALA A 314 17.93 -0.73 -18.20
N GLY A 315 18.87 -0.87 -19.15
CA GLY A 315 18.63 -0.56 -20.55
C GLY A 315 17.58 -1.51 -21.14
N ARG A 316 16.69 -1.00 -21.99
CA ARG A 316 15.67 -1.79 -22.68
C ARG A 316 15.14 -1.05 -23.92
N VAL A 317 14.42 -1.77 -24.76
CA VAL A 317 13.60 -1.19 -25.84
C VAL A 317 12.14 -1.29 -25.39
N ASP A 318 11.48 -0.14 -25.21
CA ASP A 318 10.08 -0.08 -24.77
C ASP A 318 9.13 -0.38 -25.93
N LEU A 319 8.20 -1.32 -25.72
CA LEU A 319 7.13 -1.64 -26.63
C LEU A 319 5.77 -1.24 -26.03
N PRO A 320 4.77 -0.91 -26.85
CA PRO A 320 3.40 -0.77 -26.35
C PRO A 320 2.89 -2.10 -25.77
N PRO A 321 1.86 -2.08 -24.92
CA PRO A 321 1.23 -3.34 -24.43
C PRO A 321 0.86 -4.26 -25.60
N PHE A 322 1.22 -5.54 -25.49
CA PHE A 322 1.01 -6.56 -26.52
C PHE A 322 1.65 -6.26 -27.88
N GLY A 323 2.59 -5.31 -27.94
CA GLY A 323 3.31 -4.95 -29.15
C GLY A 323 4.26 -6.06 -29.62
N GLU A 324 4.41 -6.21 -30.92
CA GLU A 324 5.38 -7.12 -31.54
C GLU A 324 6.75 -6.43 -31.69
N ILE A 325 7.81 -7.23 -31.59
CA ILE A 325 9.17 -6.75 -31.83
C ILE A 325 9.40 -6.65 -33.35
N GLY A 326 9.27 -5.44 -33.90
CA GLY A 326 9.56 -5.20 -35.30
C GLY A 326 11.07 -5.18 -35.60
N ALA A 327 11.43 -5.21 -36.89
CA ALA A 327 12.81 -5.29 -37.36
C ALA A 327 13.73 -4.18 -36.84
N GLY A 328 13.20 -2.97 -36.58
CA GLY A 328 13.94 -1.85 -35.97
C GLY A 328 14.31 -2.13 -34.52
N ALA A 329 13.34 -2.58 -33.72
CA ALA A 329 13.55 -2.94 -32.33
C ALA A 329 14.48 -4.16 -32.19
N GLU A 330 14.32 -5.20 -33.02
CA GLU A 330 15.21 -6.35 -33.04
C GLU A 330 16.68 -5.94 -33.32
N ARG A 331 16.88 -5.01 -34.27
CA ARG A 331 18.22 -4.48 -34.58
C ARG A 331 18.81 -3.74 -33.37
N SER A 332 18.06 -2.86 -32.73
CA SER A 332 18.51 -2.13 -31.54
C SER A 332 18.85 -3.06 -30.37
N VAL A 333 18.03 -4.12 -30.17
CA VAL A 333 18.31 -5.15 -29.15
C VAL A 333 19.59 -5.90 -29.47
N ARG A 334 19.80 -6.32 -30.73
CA ARG A 334 21.01 -7.01 -31.14
C ARG A 334 22.27 -6.15 -30.93
N GLU A 335 22.25 -4.89 -31.37
CA GLU A 335 23.37 -3.95 -31.18
C GLU A 335 23.69 -3.74 -29.68
N ALA A 336 22.68 -3.73 -28.81
CA ALA A 336 22.91 -3.66 -27.38
C ALA A 336 23.51 -4.95 -26.82
N TYR A 337 23.06 -6.12 -27.28
CA TYR A 337 23.64 -7.39 -26.88
C TYR A 337 25.06 -7.58 -27.41
N GLU A 338 25.42 -7.05 -28.58
CA GLU A 338 26.80 -7.04 -29.10
C GLU A 338 27.78 -6.30 -28.18
N ARG A 339 27.29 -5.35 -27.38
CA ARG A 339 28.08 -4.61 -26.39
C ARG A 339 28.12 -5.27 -25.02
N ALA A 340 27.27 -6.26 -24.79
CA ALA A 340 27.24 -6.99 -23.54
C ALA A 340 28.42 -7.96 -23.42
N ALA A 341 28.87 -8.24 -22.20
CA ALA A 341 29.90 -9.26 -21.95
C ALA A 341 29.34 -10.69 -22.20
N CYS A 342 28.07 -10.88 -21.85
CA CYS A 342 27.36 -12.16 -21.99
C CYS A 342 25.84 -11.86 -22.13
N VAL A 343 25.08 -12.80 -22.69
CA VAL A 343 23.63 -12.72 -22.75
C VAL A 343 23.04 -13.96 -22.06
N VAL A 344 22.12 -13.73 -21.11
CA VAL A 344 21.36 -14.79 -20.44
C VAL A 344 19.97 -14.85 -21.03
N VAL A 345 19.54 -16.05 -21.42
CA VAL A 345 18.16 -16.32 -21.89
C VAL A 345 17.42 -17.01 -20.75
N CYS A 346 16.45 -16.30 -20.17
CA CYS A 346 15.65 -16.80 -19.07
C CYS A 346 14.60 -17.82 -19.53
N GLU A 347 13.88 -18.43 -18.59
CA GLU A 347 12.77 -19.37 -18.86
C GLU A 347 11.53 -18.69 -19.43
N THR A 348 11.70 -17.89 -20.46
CA THR A 348 10.67 -17.12 -21.13
C THR A 348 9.87 -18.01 -22.10
N PRO A 349 8.52 -17.96 -22.08
CA PRO A 349 7.73 -18.49 -23.17
C PRO A 349 7.93 -17.66 -24.44
N PHE A 350 8.23 -18.31 -25.56
CA PHE A 350 8.42 -17.66 -26.85
C PHE A 350 7.21 -17.83 -27.77
N GLY A 351 6.65 -16.70 -28.19
CA GLY A 351 5.70 -16.58 -29.26
C GLY A 351 6.28 -15.77 -30.41
N ARG A 352 5.54 -15.63 -31.51
CA ARG A 352 5.98 -14.81 -32.66
C ARG A 352 6.33 -13.37 -32.28
N PRO A 353 5.59 -12.69 -31.34
CA PRO A 353 5.86 -11.29 -30.99
C PRO A 353 7.20 -11.08 -30.30
N ASN A 354 7.70 -12.03 -29.48
CA ASN A 354 8.93 -11.87 -28.68
C ASN A 354 10.09 -12.74 -29.14
N LEU A 355 9.88 -13.63 -30.12
CA LEU A 355 10.94 -14.45 -30.72
C LEU A 355 12.14 -13.64 -31.24
N PRO A 356 11.96 -12.41 -31.76
CA PRO A 356 13.08 -11.58 -32.20
C PRO A 356 14.11 -11.27 -31.10
N ASN A 357 13.73 -11.25 -29.80
CA ASN A 357 14.69 -11.13 -28.71
C ASN A 357 15.68 -12.32 -28.68
N LEU A 358 15.18 -13.55 -28.87
CA LEU A 358 16.03 -14.75 -28.95
C LEU A 358 16.93 -14.72 -30.20
N ARG A 359 16.38 -14.31 -31.34
CA ARG A 359 17.17 -14.15 -32.57
C ARG A 359 18.27 -13.09 -32.41
N ALA A 360 17.97 -11.97 -31.79
CA ALA A 360 18.95 -10.92 -31.49
C ALA A 360 20.09 -11.43 -30.57
N ALA A 361 19.75 -12.24 -29.55
CA ALA A 361 20.72 -12.86 -28.67
C ALA A 361 21.66 -13.80 -29.43
N LEU A 362 21.12 -14.71 -30.26
CA LEU A 362 21.94 -15.62 -31.07
C LEU A 362 22.76 -14.88 -32.12
N GLY A 363 22.24 -13.78 -32.66
CA GLY A 363 22.91 -12.95 -33.68
C GLY A 363 23.97 -12.01 -33.10
N SER A 364 24.05 -11.83 -31.78
CA SER A 364 24.99 -10.91 -31.11
C SER A 364 26.45 -11.38 -31.13
N GLY A 365 26.70 -12.67 -31.36
CA GLY A 365 28.04 -13.25 -31.31
C GLY A 365 28.64 -13.31 -29.89
N ARG A 366 27.86 -13.04 -28.86
CA ARG A 366 28.33 -13.07 -27.46
C ARG A 366 28.14 -14.43 -26.81
N PRO A 367 28.89 -14.75 -25.75
CA PRO A 367 28.63 -15.94 -24.96
C PRO A 367 27.17 -15.95 -24.46
N LEU A 368 26.52 -17.11 -24.61
CA LEU A 368 25.13 -17.29 -24.16
C LEU A 368 25.08 -18.25 -22.97
N VAL A 369 24.22 -17.88 -22.01
CA VAL A 369 23.79 -18.76 -20.92
C VAL A 369 22.30 -18.97 -21.05
N LEU A 370 21.87 -20.22 -21.11
CA LEU A 370 20.48 -20.62 -21.31
C LEU A 370 19.94 -21.22 -20.01
N VAL A 371 18.87 -20.65 -19.47
CA VAL A 371 18.27 -21.13 -18.21
C VAL A 371 17.15 -22.10 -18.50
N GLY A 372 17.20 -23.27 -17.87
CA GLY A 372 16.20 -24.33 -18.01
C GLY A 372 16.29 -25.07 -19.34
N GLU A 373 15.15 -25.66 -19.75
CA GLU A 373 14.99 -26.37 -21.01
C GLU A 373 13.97 -25.66 -21.89
N MET A 374 14.14 -25.77 -23.20
CA MET A 374 13.16 -25.30 -24.17
C MET A 374 12.28 -26.46 -24.60
N GLY A 375 11.20 -26.68 -23.88
CA GLY A 375 10.18 -27.69 -24.20
C GLY A 375 9.01 -27.12 -25.00
N ALA A 376 8.09 -28.01 -25.42
CA ALA A 376 6.91 -27.61 -26.16
C ALA A 376 5.98 -26.66 -25.39
N GLU A 377 6.01 -26.70 -24.08
CA GLU A 377 5.21 -25.85 -23.18
C GLU A 377 5.66 -24.38 -23.19
N ARG A 378 6.87 -24.10 -23.69
CA ARG A 378 7.44 -22.76 -23.82
C ARG A 378 7.54 -22.27 -25.27
N ASP A 379 7.31 -23.15 -26.24
CA ASP A 379 7.39 -22.83 -27.68
C ASP A 379 6.00 -22.67 -28.31
N PHE A 380 5.58 -21.42 -28.46
CA PHE A 380 4.37 -21.00 -29.14
C PHE A 380 4.67 -20.50 -30.60
N THR A 381 5.86 -20.84 -31.12
CA THR A 381 6.31 -20.41 -32.45
C THR A 381 6.17 -21.47 -33.53
N GLY A 382 5.73 -22.68 -33.17
CA GLY A 382 5.63 -23.84 -34.05
C GLY A 382 6.97 -24.55 -34.26
N GLY A 383 7.81 -24.62 -33.24
CA GLY A 383 9.10 -25.30 -33.23
C GLY A 383 10.31 -24.41 -33.52
N GLU A 384 10.10 -23.13 -33.86
CA GLU A 384 11.23 -22.24 -34.20
C GLU A 384 12.06 -21.89 -32.97
N ALA A 385 11.46 -21.65 -31.80
CA ALA A 385 12.18 -21.37 -30.59
C ALA A 385 13.03 -22.58 -30.15
N VAL A 386 12.48 -23.79 -30.20
CA VAL A 386 13.23 -25.04 -29.94
C VAL A 386 14.43 -25.18 -30.88
N ARG A 387 14.24 -24.93 -32.18
CA ARG A 387 15.31 -24.99 -33.17
C ARG A 387 16.43 -23.96 -32.83
N LEU A 388 16.08 -22.73 -32.58
CA LEU A 388 17.04 -21.66 -32.21
C LEU A 388 17.79 -21.98 -30.92
N TRP A 389 17.12 -22.56 -29.94
CA TRP A 389 17.73 -23.01 -28.68
C TRP A 389 18.76 -24.11 -28.93
N GLY A 390 18.41 -25.11 -29.78
CA GLY A 390 19.35 -26.16 -30.22
C GLY A 390 20.56 -25.61 -30.98
N GLU A 391 20.36 -24.61 -31.83
CA GLU A 391 21.45 -23.92 -32.52
C GLU A 391 22.37 -23.17 -31.55
N ALA A 392 21.82 -22.53 -30.50
CA ALA A 392 22.62 -21.89 -29.46
C ALA A 392 23.52 -22.90 -28.74
N LEU A 393 22.95 -24.04 -28.32
CA LEU A 393 23.71 -25.12 -27.69
C LEU A 393 24.84 -25.68 -28.60
N ALA A 394 24.52 -25.91 -29.87
CA ALA A 394 25.49 -26.37 -30.87
C ALA A 394 26.63 -25.37 -31.09
N ARG A 395 26.40 -24.06 -30.87
CA ARG A 395 27.39 -22.99 -30.93
C ARG A 395 28.15 -22.77 -29.62
N GLY A 396 27.94 -23.62 -28.59
CA GLY A 396 28.63 -23.55 -27.31
C GLY A 396 28.00 -22.69 -26.24
N ALA A 397 26.69 -22.41 -26.35
CA ALA A 397 25.94 -21.83 -25.23
C ALA A 397 25.96 -22.78 -24.03
N GLU A 398 26.07 -22.22 -22.83
CA GLU A 398 26.05 -22.99 -21.59
C GLU A 398 24.60 -23.09 -21.07
N ARG A 399 24.14 -24.34 -20.90
CA ARG A 399 22.83 -24.55 -20.24
C ARG A 399 23.03 -24.71 -18.73
N VAL A 400 22.15 -24.08 -17.98
CA VAL A 400 22.06 -24.15 -16.53
C VAL A 400 20.58 -24.41 -16.14
N ASP A 401 20.36 -25.12 -15.03
CA ASP A 401 18.99 -25.49 -14.64
C ASP A 401 18.29 -24.42 -13.80
N THR A 402 19.03 -23.42 -13.29
CA THR A 402 18.47 -22.39 -12.39
C THR A 402 19.12 -21.02 -12.63
N GLU A 403 18.43 -19.97 -12.18
CA GLU A 403 18.97 -18.59 -12.17
C GLU A 403 20.29 -18.49 -11.35
N SER A 404 20.42 -19.25 -10.27
CA SER A 404 21.68 -19.29 -9.50
C SER A 404 22.81 -19.86 -10.33
N GLY A 405 22.56 -20.94 -11.06
CA GLY A 405 23.52 -21.50 -12.02
C GLY A 405 23.90 -20.50 -13.10
N ALA A 406 22.97 -19.61 -13.52
CA ALA A 406 23.31 -18.57 -14.50
C ALA A 406 24.29 -17.54 -13.91
N LEU A 407 24.16 -17.14 -12.67
CA LEU A 407 25.12 -16.24 -12.02
C LEU A 407 26.50 -16.88 -11.89
N ASP A 408 26.56 -18.15 -11.52
CA ASP A 408 27.81 -18.89 -11.45
C ASP A 408 28.50 -19.04 -12.83
N ALA A 409 27.69 -19.25 -13.89
CA ALA A 409 28.21 -19.30 -15.26
C ALA A 409 28.70 -17.93 -15.73
N LEU A 410 28.01 -16.84 -15.37
CA LEU A 410 28.45 -15.48 -15.64
C LEU A 410 29.77 -15.14 -14.93
N ALA A 411 29.93 -15.50 -13.66
CA ALA A 411 31.19 -15.31 -12.92
C ALA A 411 32.35 -16.01 -13.61
N ARG A 412 32.18 -17.26 -14.05
CA ARG A 412 33.21 -17.99 -14.78
C ARG A 412 33.54 -17.38 -16.14
N ARG A 413 32.54 -16.90 -16.90
CA ARG A 413 32.73 -16.46 -18.29
C ARG A 413 33.12 -15.00 -18.44
N CYS A 414 32.70 -14.16 -17.52
CA CYS A 414 32.89 -12.72 -17.63
C CYS A 414 33.98 -12.19 -16.70
N GLY A 415 34.71 -13.05 -15.98
CA GLY A 415 35.80 -12.64 -15.08
C GLY A 415 35.34 -11.72 -13.95
N ALA A 416 34.10 -11.86 -13.52
CA ALA A 416 33.59 -11.19 -12.34
C ALA A 416 34.20 -11.85 -11.10
N GLU A 417 35.47 -11.57 -10.83
CA GLU A 417 36.05 -11.79 -9.52
C GLU A 417 35.31 -10.86 -8.53
N GLY A 418 34.76 -11.48 -7.46
CA GLY A 418 33.86 -10.93 -6.48
C GLY A 418 34.35 -9.77 -5.62
#